data_5402e891501f2517165b6f70c9cc4009
#
_entry.id   5402e891501f2517165b6f70c9cc4009
#
_cell.length_a   1.000
_cell.length_b   1.000
_cell.length_c   1.000
_cell.angle_alpha   90.00
_cell.angle_beta   90.00
_cell.angle_gamma   90.00
#
_symmetry.space_group_name_H-M   'P 1'
#
loop_
_entity.id
_entity.type
_entity.pdbx_description
1 polymer ?
#
loop_
_entity_poly.entity_id
_entity_poly.type
_entity_poly.pdbx_seq_one_letter_code
_entity_poly.pdbx_strand_id
1 'polypeptide(L)'
;MTCALAEVDDDFFRILDAVKTNHDISNTQVQDGQLIQKMKDGGFIIDDDFDEISFLKYRSYQSKFGSTGLGLTIAPTLACNFACPYCYESAESGMMKQDVIDGIYSLVEKEAKRQGNISVNWYGGEPMLAKDLIFKMSDRFIEICDKYGVNYSAYMVTNGYLIDDNIADKLKKAHIKGMQVT
;
A
#
# COMPACT_ATOMS: atom_id res chain seq x y z
N MET A 1 7.08 11.92 -10.58
CA MET A 1 7.15 12.59 -9.25
C MET A 1 7.24 11.54 -8.18
N THR A 2 8.28 11.58 -7.40
CA THR A 2 8.43 10.79 -6.18
C THR A 2 7.88 11.66 -5.05
N CYS A 3 6.89 11.20 -4.27
CA CYS A 3 6.47 11.90 -3.06
C CYS A 3 7.50 11.63 -1.95
N ALA A 4 8.77 12.00 -2.20
CA ALA A 4 9.84 11.81 -1.24
C ALA A 4 9.72 12.83 -0.11
N LEU A 5 9.81 12.34 1.13
CA LEU A 5 9.88 13.15 2.34
C LEU A 5 11.23 12.88 3.00
N ALA A 6 11.97 13.93 3.33
CA ALA A 6 13.26 13.79 3.98
C ALA A 6 13.44 14.90 5.04
N GLU A 7 14.13 14.58 6.11
CA GLU A 7 14.73 15.58 6.99
C GLU A 7 16.00 16.09 6.33
N VAL A 8 16.14 17.40 6.20
CA VAL A 8 17.17 18.03 5.37
C VAL A 8 17.95 19.08 6.17
N ASP A 9 19.21 19.26 5.81
CA ASP A 9 20.12 20.23 6.38
C ASP A 9 20.37 21.43 5.42
N ASP A 10 21.21 22.37 5.84
CA ASP A 10 21.53 23.55 5.06
C ASP A 10 22.25 23.22 3.75
N ASP A 11 23.04 22.16 3.71
CA ASP A 11 23.76 21.75 2.51
C ASP A 11 22.82 21.20 1.45
N PHE A 12 21.77 20.48 1.86
CA PHE A 12 20.70 20.07 0.96
C PHE A 12 20.00 21.27 0.31
N PHE A 13 19.66 22.31 1.12
CA PHE A 13 19.03 23.50 0.59
C PHE A 13 19.93 24.28 -0.35
N ARG A 14 21.26 24.37 -0.07
CA ARG A 14 22.23 25.03 -0.97
C ARG A 14 22.30 24.35 -2.33
N ILE A 15 22.33 23.00 -2.36
CA ILE A 15 22.32 22.23 -3.61
C ILE A 15 21.01 22.48 -4.36
N LEU A 16 19.87 22.37 -3.69
CA LEU A 16 18.57 22.55 -4.31
C LEU A 16 18.38 23.96 -4.89
N ASP A 17 18.85 24.99 -4.21
CA ASP A 17 18.79 26.39 -4.66
C ASP A 17 19.70 26.64 -5.85
N ALA A 18 20.89 26.06 -5.87
CA ALA A 18 21.80 26.12 -7.01
C ALA A 18 21.21 25.47 -8.25
N VAL A 19 20.60 24.28 -8.11
CA VAL A 19 19.92 23.60 -9.23
C VAL A 19 18.76 24.43 -9.75
N LYS A 20 17.94 25.02 -8.87
CA LYS A 20 16.81 25.88 -9.27
C LYS A 20 17.25 27.15 -10.00
N THR A 21 18.38 27.73 -9.58
CA THR A 21 18.81 29.04 -10.09
C THR A 21 19.66 28.95 -11.35
N ASN A 22 20.55 27.98 -11.42
CA ASN A 22 21.58 27.89 -12.46
C ASN A 22 21.57 26.57 -13.25
N HIS A 23 20.71 25.62 -12.92
CA HIS A 23 20.71 24.25 -13.46
C HIS A 23 22.09 23.55 -13.35
N ASP A 24 22.97 23.98 -12.44
CA ASP A 24 24.33 23.50 -12.30
C ASP A 24 24.75 23.41 -10.83
N ILE A 25 25.28 22.24 -10.48
CA ILE A 25 25.75 21.92 -9.12
C ILE A 25 27.24 22.29 -8.96
N SER A 26 27.97 22.47 -10.06
CA SER A 26 29.44 22.67 -10.05
C SER A 26 29.91 23.91 -9.30
N ASN A 27 29.04 24.90 -9.13
CA ASN A 27 29.33 26.17 -8.43
C ASN A 27 28.93 26.16 -6.94
N THR A 28 28.38 25.04 -6.42
CA THR A 28 28.11 24.92 -5.00
C THR A 28 29.41 24.66 -4.24
N GLN A 29 29.61 25.32 -3.10
CA GLN A 29 30.73 25.01 -2.19
C GLN A 29 30.56 23.63 -1.52
N VAL A 30 29.44 22.93 -1.78
CA VAL A 30 29.12 21.61 -1.26
C VAL A 30 29.65 20.57 -2.25
N GLN A 31 30.77 19.95 -1.92
CA GLN A 31 31.39 18.88 -2.71
C GLN A 31 31.03 17.47 -2.17
N ASP A 32 29.93 17.35 -1.43
CA ASP A 32 29.50 16.05 -0.91
C ASP A 32 28.78 15.23 -2.00
N GLY A 33 29.57 14.45 -2.74
CA GLY A 33 29.05 13.54 -3.76
C GLY A 33 28.07 12.51 -3.22
N GLN A 34 28.13 12.16 -1.94
CA GLN A 34 27.20 11.23 -1.31
C GLN A 34 25.83 11.88 -1.09
N LEU A 35 25.80 13.15 -0.70
CA LEU A 35 24.56 13.91 -0.56
C LEU A 35 23.86 14.08 -1.91
N ILE A 36 24.62 14.48 -2.95
CA ILE A 36 24.10 14.60 -4.32
C ILE A 36 23.51 13.28 -4.80
N GLN A 37 24.20 12.16 -4.56
CA GLN A 37 23.70 10.85 -4.96
C GLN A 37 22.41 10.48 -4.21
N LYS A 38 22.34 10.74 -2.91
CA LYS A 38 21.11 10.54 -2.12
C LYS A 38 19.95 11.41 -2.61
N MET A 39 20.23 12.64 -3.05
CA MET A 39 19.21 13.53 -3.64
C MET A 39 18.71 12.99 -4.98
N LYS A 40 19.58 12.43 -5.82
CA LYS A 40 19.20 11.76 -7.07
C LYS A 40 18.37 10.49 -6.78
N ASP A 41 18.84 9.64 -5.89
CA ASP A 41 18.16 8.40 -5.51
C ASP A 41 16.77 8.67 -4.90
N GLY A 42 16.63 9.77 -4.14
CA GLY A 42 15.37 10.25 -3.59
C GLY A 42 14.48 10.97 -4.61
N GLY A 43 14.99 11.26 -5.82
CA GLY A 43 14.25 11.98 -6.87
C GLY A 43 13.98 13.46 -6.56
N PHE A 44 14.83 14.09 -5.72
CA PHE A 44 14.80 15.53 -5.45
C PHE A 44 15.47 16.34 -6.57
N ILE A 45 16.47 15.75 -7.22
CA ILE A 45 17.14 16.24 -8.42
C ILE A 45 17.24 15.12 -9.46
N ILE A 46 17.19 15.50 -10.74
CA ILE A 46 17.31 14.58 -11.87
C ILE A 46 18.31 15.17 -12.88
N ASP A 47 18.86 14.34 -13.74
CA ASP A 47 19.72 14.81 -14.82
C ASP A 47 18.89 15.49 -15.93
N ASP A 48 19.41 16.52 -16.59
CA ASP A 48 18.68 17.31 -17.58
C ASP A 48 18.25 16.50 -18.82
N ASP A 49 18.95 15.40 -19.13
CA ASP A 49 18.64 14.49 -20.23
C ASP A 49 17.64 13.39 -19.84
N PHE A 50 17.15 13.38 -18.57
CA PHE A 50 16.17 12.39 -18.14
C PHE A 50 14.78 12.69 -18.71
N ASP A 51 14.28 11.81 -19.57
CA ASP A 51 12.93 11.93 -20.15
C ASP A 51 11.85 11.54 -19.13
N GLU A 52 11.44 12.50 -18.31
CA GLU A 52 10.38 12.33 -17.31
C GLU A 52 9.05 11.86 -17.92
N ILE A 53 8.71 12.35 -19.11
CA ILE A 53 7.44 12.00 -19.76
C ILE A 53 7.42 10.54 -20.18
N SER A 54 8.49 10.06 -20.78
CA SER A 54 8.62 8.64 -21.13
C SER A 54 8.66 7.76 -19.91
N PHE A 55 9.33 8.18 -18.83
CA PHE A 55 9.34 7.47 -17.57
C PHE A 55 7.96 7.38 -16.92
N LEU A 56 7.19 8.49 -16.89
CA LEU A 56 5.82 8.51 -16.39
C LEU A 56 4.88 7.64 -17.22
N LYS A 57 5.02 7.67 -18.55
CA LYS A 57 4.30 6.77 -19.44
C LYS A 57 4.61 5.31 -19.15
N TYR A 58 5.91 4.96 -19.03
CA TYR A 58 6.33 3.60 -18.70
C TYR A 58 5.73 3.13 -17.38
N ARG A 59 5.81 3.93 -16.31
CA ARG A 59 5.18 3.61 -15.02
C ARG A 59 3.67 3.44 -15.13
N SER A 60 3.00 4.32 -15.88
CA SER A 60 1.56 4.21 -16.13
C SER A 60 1.20 2.92 -16.88
N TYR A 61 1.97 2.55 -17.90
CA TYR A 61 1.75 1.29 -18.62
C TYR A 61 2.04 0.07 -17.74
N GLN A 62 3.10 0.09 -16.96
CA GLN A 62 3.41 -0.96 -15.99
C GLN A 62 2.27 -1.14 -14.96
N SER A 63 1.72 -0.04 -14.45
CA SER A 63 0.60 -0.09 -13.51
C SER A 63 -0.70 -0.60 -14.15
N LYS A 64 -0.95 -0.27 -15.42
CA LYS A 64 -2.20 -0.64 -16.12
C LYS A 64 -2.17 -2.04 -16.73
N PHE A 65 -1.02 -2.47 -17.24
CA PHE A 65 -0.90 -3.67 -18.06
C PHE A 65 0.11 -4.69 -17.53
N GLY A 66 0.92 -4.32 -16.53
CA GLY A 66 1.80 -5.27 -15.86
C GLY A 66 0.98 -6.25 -15.02
N SER A 67 1.14 -7.55 -15.24
CA SER A 67 0.49 -8.57 -14.43
C SER A 67 1.24 -8.69 -13.10
N THR A 68 0.98 -7.77 -12.18
CA THR A 68 1.63 -7.78 -10.85
C THR A 68 0.88 -8.62 -9.82
N GLY A 69 -0.30 -9.12 -10.18
CA GLY A 69 -1.17 -9.91 -9.30
C GLY A 69 -2.56 -9.31 -9.11
N LEU A 70 -3.29 -9.86 -8.16
CA LEU A 70 -4.66 -9.49 -7.82
C LEU A 70 -4.67 -8.60 -6.58
N GLY A 71 -5.14 -7.36 -6.72
CA GLY A 71 -5.47 -6.46 -5.62
C GLY A 71 -6.97 -6.50 -5.34
N LEU A 72 -7.35 -6.79 -4.09
CA LEU A 72 -8.74 -6.81 -3.65
C LEU A 72 -8.95 -5.82 -2.50
N THR A 73 -10.02 -5.03 -2.57
CA THR A 73 -10.58 -4.34 -1.40
C THR A 73 -11.80 -5.12 -0.97
N ILE A 74 -11.79 -5.63 0.27
CA ILE A 74 -12.82 -6.50 0.81
C ILE A 74 -13.45 -5.83 2.02
N ALA A 75 -14.78 -5.60 1.96
CA ALA A 75 -15.59 -5.11 3.06
C ALA A 75 -16.39 -6.27 3.65
N PRO A 76 -15.89 -6.95 4.71
CA PRO A 76 -16.58 -8.09 5.30
C PRO A 76 -17.89 -7.71 6.00
N THR A 77 -18.00 -6.44 6.41
CA THR A 77 -19.21 -5.82 6.96
C THR A 77 -19.24 -4.33 6.66
N LEU A 78 -20.42 -3.76 6.51
CA LEU A 78 -20.65 -2.31 6.47
C LEU A 78 -21.10 -1.74 7.83
N ALA A 79 -21.28 -2.61 8.84
CA ALA A 79 -21.53 -2.16 10.20
C ALA A 79 -20.30 -1.45 10.79
N CYS A 80 -20.55 -0.41 11.58
CA CYS A 80 -19.51 0.32 12.30
C CYS A 80 -19.93 0.53 13.76
N ASN A 81 -18.97 0.52 14.67
CA ASN A 81 -19.15 0.85 16.08
C ASN A 81 -18.99 2.34 16.38
N PHE A 82 -18.69 3.17 15.37
CA PHE A 82 -18.63 4.63 15.45
C PHE A 82 -19.69 5.27 14.53
N ALA A 83 -19.98 6.54 14.78
CA ALA A 83 -20.87 7.38 13.98
C ALA A 83 -20.16 8.71 13.67
N CYS A 84 -19.07 8.65 12.93
CA CYS A 84 -18.27 9.81 12.59
C CYS A 84 -19.06 10.79 11.69
N PRO A 85 -19.12 12.09 12.01
CA PRO A 85 -19.95 13.04 11.27
C PRO A 85 -19.49 13.29 9.82
N TYR A 86 -18.27 12.91 9.49
CA TYR A 86 -17.67 13.02 8.15
C TYR A 86 -17.69 11.69 7.37
N CYS A 87 -18.27 10.63 7.94
CA CYS A 87 -18.31 9.34 7.26
C CYS A 87 -19.27 9.40 6.06
N TYR A 88 -18.78 8.98 4.90
CA TYR A 88 -19.59 8.90 3.69
C TYR A 88 -20.34 7.57 3.55
N GLU A 89 -19.97 6.58 4.39
CA GLU A 89 -20.61 5.27 4.39
C GLU A 89 -21.92 5.30 5.20
N SER A 90 -22.95 4.68 4.67
CA SER A 90 -24.14 4.36 5.45
C SER A 90 -23.92 3.05 6.19
N ALA A 91 -23.94 3.11 7.54
CA ALA A 91 -23.78 1.90 8.34
C ALA A 91 -24.95 0.93 8.11
N GLU A 92 -24.67 -0.18 7.45
CA GLU A 92 -25.63 -1.26 7.23
C GLU A 92 -25.26 -2.46 8.09
N SER A 93 -26.25 -3.09 8.70
CA SER A 93 -26.06 -4.32 9.45
C SER A 93 -25.88 -5.52 8.52
N GLY A 94 -25.01 -6.45 8.90
CA GLY A 94 -24.82 -7.71 8.19
C GLY A 94 -23.35 -8.03 7.94
N MET A 95 -23.14 -9.28 7.59
CA MET A 95 -21.83 -9.82 7.24
C MET A 95 -21.86 -10.30 5.80
N MET A 96 -20.69 -10.36 5.17
CA MET A 96 -20.51 -10.93 3.84
C MET A 96 -21.09 -12.35 3.79
N LYS A 97 -21.87 -12.62 2.75
CA LYS A 97 -22.50 -13.92 2.56
C LYS A 97 -21.49 -15.00 2.13
N GLN A 98 -21.78 -16.26 2.47
CA GLN A 98 -20.88 -17.37 2.20
C GLN A 98 -20.62 -17.57 0.70
N ASP A 99 -21.60 -17.40 -0.15
CA ASP A 99 -21.46 -17.51 -1.62
C ASP A 99 -20.47 -16.48 -2.19
N VAL A 100 -20.44 -15.26 -1.63
CA VAL A 100 -19.46 -14.23 -1.98
C VAL A 100 -18.06 -14.62 -1.51
N ILE A 101 -17.94 -15.16 -0.28
CA ILE A 101 -16.66 -15.64 0.26
C ILE A 101 -16.10 -16.75 -0.62
N ASP A 102 -16.92 -17.70 -1.02
CA ASP A 102 -16.51 -18.82 -1.87
C ASP A 102 -16.09 -18.34 -3.28
N GLY A 103 -16.78 -17.33 -3.81
CA GLY A 103 -16.41 -16.66 -5.05
C GLY A 103 -15.03 -15.98 -4.96
N ILE A 104 -14.75 -15.31 -3.85
CA ILE A 104 -13.45 -14.66 -3.59
C ILE A 104 -12.34 -15.72 -3.51
N TYR A 105 -12.55 -16.84 -2.79
CA TYR A 105 -11.57 -17.93 -2.74
C TYR A 105 -11.26 -18.50 -4.13
N SER A 106 -12.29 -18.70 -4.94
CA SER A 106 -12.13 -19.18 -6.32
C SER A 106 -11.33 -18.19 -7.19
N LEU A 107 -11.57 -16.89 -7.02
CA LEU A 107 -10.85 -15.83 -7.72
C LEU A 107 -9.36 -15.82 -7.31
N VAL A 108 -9.10 -15.85 -6.00
CA VAL A 108 -7.73 -15.88 -5.45
C VAL A 108 -6.98 -17.13 -5.94
N GLU A 109 -7.60 -18.31 -5.90
CA GLU A 109 -6.97 -19.53 -6.38
C GLU A 109 -6.68 -19.48 -7.89
N LYS A 110 -7.60 -18.93 -8.68
CA LYS A 110 -7.39 -18.75 -10.12
C LYS A 110 -6.19 -17.84 -10.41
N GLU A 111 -6.03 -16.75 -9.66
CA GLU A 111 -4.91 -15.85 -9.85
C GLU A 111 -3.59 -16.43 -9.34
N ALA A 112 -3.60 -17.11 -8.19
CA ALA A 112 -2.42 -17.79 -7.67
C ALA A 112 -1.89 -18.88 -8.66
N LYS A 113 -2.78 -19.60 -9.34
CA LYS A 113 -2.41 -20.52 -10.42
C LYS A 113 -1.71 -19.83 -11.60
N ARG A 114 -1.98 -18.55 -11.83
CA ARG A 114 -1.34 -17.73 -12.86
C ARG A 114 -0.04 -17.09 -12.39
N GLN A 115 0.45 -17.45 -11.21
CA GLN A 115 1.63 -16.88 -10.55
C GLN A 115 1.48 -15.40 -10.20
N GLY A 116 0.25 -14.91 -10.07
CA GLY A 116 -0.04 -13.55 -9.62
C GLY A 116 -0.01 -13.46 -8.09
N ASN A 117 0.69 -12.45 -7.57
CA ASN A 117 0.67 -12.15 -6.14
C ASN A 117 -0.72 -11.66 -5.70
N ILE A 118 -1.06 -11.89 -4.43
CA ILE A 118 -2.34 -11.49 -3.86
C ILE A 118 -2.14 -10.39 -2.82
N SER A 119 -2.84 -9.28 -3.01
CA SER A 119 -2.88 -8.18 -2.06
C SER A 119 -4.32 -7.88 -1.65
N VAL A 120 -4.59 -7.82 -0.36
CA VAL A 120 -5.92 -7.53 0.18
C VAL A 120 -5.89 -6.27 1.02
N ASN A 121 -6.85 -5.37 0.79
CA ASN A 121 -7.14 -4.26 1.68
C ASN A 121 -8.47 -4.51 2.39
N TRP A 122 -8.42 -4.77 3.69
CA TRP A 122 -9.60 -4.92 4.52
C TRP A 122 -10.20 -3.55 4.81
N TYR A 123 -11.48 -3.41 4.48
CA TYR A 123 -12.20 -2.15 4.52
C TYR A 123 -13.66 -2.36 5.00
N GLY A 124 -14.50 -1.35 4.89
CA GLY A 124 -15.93 -1.37 5.20
C GLY A 124 -16.29 -0.34 6.26
N GLY A 125 -17.35 -0.56 7.03
CA GLY A 125 -17.69 0.28 8.17
C GLY A 125 -16.56 0.21 9.22
N GLU A 126 -16.54 -0.84 10.03
CA GLU A 126 -15.39 -1.20 10.87
C GLU A 126 -15.05 -2.68 10.64
N PRO A 127 -13.96 -2.99 9.92
CA PRO A 127 -13.63 -4.38 9.59
C PRO A 127 -13.37 -5.26 10.81
N MET A 128 -12.89 -4.70 11.93
CA MET A 128 -12.64 -5.46 13.16
C MET A 128 -13.90 -5.98 13.84
N LEU A 129 -15.09 -5.50 13.48
CA LEU A 129 -16.35 -6.15 13.88
C LEU A 129 -16.51 -7.53 13.26
N ALA A 130 -15.85 -7.77 12.12
CA ALA A 130 -15.82 -9.04 11.40
C ALA A 130 -14.48 -9.79 11.55
N LYS A 131 -13.73 -9.56 12.62
CA LYS A 131 -12.35 -10.07 12.82
C LYS A 131 -12.22 -11.57 12.61
N ASP A 132 -13.18 -12.37 13.10
CA ASP A 132 -13.13 -13.82 12.97
C ASP A 132 -13.24 -14.27 11.50
N LEU A 133 -14.07 -13.59 10.72
CA LEU A 133 -14.17 -13.80 9.28
C LEU A 133 -12.88 -13.37 8.56
N ILE A 134 -12.31 -12.23 8.93
CA ILE A 134 -11.03 -11.74 8.38
C ILE A 134 -9.93 -12.76 8.61
N PHE A 135 -9.77 -13.25 9.84
CA PHE A 135 -8.74 -14.25 10.15
C PHE A 135 -8.95 -15.54 9.37
N LYS A 136 -10.18 -16.07 9.36
CA LYS A 136 -10.53 -17.27 8.58
C LYS A 136 -10.22 -17.10 7.07
N MET A 137 -10.56 -15.95 6.50
CA MET A 137 -10.28 -15.69 5.09
C MET A 137 -8.78 -15.52 4.83
N SER A 138 -8.06 -14.82 5.70
CA SER A 138 -6.62 -14.65 5.59
C SER A 138 -5.88 -15.99 5.67
N ASP A 139 -6.24 -16.86 6.61
CA ASP A 139 -5.67 -18.21 6.70
C ASP A 139 -5.86 -18.97 5.38
N ARG A 140 -7.06 -18.89 4.79
CA ARG A 140 -7.34 -19.56 3.52
C ARG A 140 -6.55 -18.93 2.36
N PHE A 141 -6.36 -17.63 2.33
CA PHE A 141 -5.54 -16.95 1.31
C PHE A 141 -4.06 -17.37 1.43
N ILE A 142 -3.54 -17.46 2.66
CA ILE A 142 -2.18 -17.92 2.94
C ILE A 142 -2.01 -19.36 2.42
N GLU A 143 -2.91 -20.28 2.79
CA GLU A 143 -2.87 -21.67 2.30
C GLU A 143 -2.86 -21.76 0.77
N ILE A 144 -3.71 -20.98 0.09
CA ILE A 144 -3.75 -20.94 -1.38
C ILE A 144 -2.43 -20.41 -1.93
N CYS A 145 -1.92 -19.29 -1.39
CA CYS A 145 -0.70 -18.67 -1.88
C CYS A 145 0.52 -19.60 -1.66
N ASP A 146 0.64 -20.21 -0.50
CA ASP A 146 1.71 -21.19 -0.19
C ASP A 146 1.68 -22.37 -1.15
N LYS A 147 0.49 -22.91 -1.44
CA LYS A 147 0.31 -24.03 -2.38
C LYS A 147 0.87 -23.73 -3.79
N TYR A 148 0.76 -22.47 -4.23
CA TYR A 148 1.21 -22.06 -5.56
C TYR A 148 2.52 -21.28 -5.57
N GLY A 149 3.16 -21.09 -4.41
CA GLY A 149 4.44 -20.37 -4.29
C GLY A 149 4.35 -18.87 -4.63
N VAL A 150 3.20 -18.23 -4.38
CA VAL A 150 2.98 -16.81 -4.62
C VAL A 150 2.87 -16.03 -3.31
N ASN A 151 3.12 -14.71 -3.34
CA ASN A 151 3.08 -13.89 -2.15
C ASN A 151 1.63 -13.46 -1.81
N TYR A 152 1.30 -13.53 -0.52
CA TYR A 152 0.13 -12.89 0.07
C TYR A 152 0.54 -11.74 0.97
N SER A 153 -0.17 -10.63 0.89
CA SER A 153 -0.03 -9.51 1.83
C SER A 153 -1.38 -8.81 2.02
N ALA A 154 -1.60 -8.27 3.21
CA ALA A 154 -2.81 -7.52 3.48
C ALA A 154 -2.50 -6.19 4.19
N TYR A 155 -3.45 -5.26 4.03
CA TYR A 155 -3.55 -3.98 4.73
C TYR A 155 -4.95 -3.81 5.28
N MET A 156 -5.15 -2.87 6.18
CA MET A 156 -6.44 -2.63 6.80
C MET A 156 -6.67 -1.14 7.02
N VAL A 157 -7.91 -0.68 6.80
CA VAL A 157 -8.37 0.63 7.26
C VAL A 157 -9.35 0.39 8.41
N THR A 158 -9.09 0.94 9.58
CA THR A 158 -9.83 0.68 10.82
C THR A 158 -9.84 1.89 11.73
N ASN A 159 -10.84 2.02 12.58
CA ASN A 159 -10.82 3.03 13.65
C ASN A 159 -9.92 2.62 14.85
N GLY A 160 -9.38 1.41 14.84
CA GLY A 160 -8.44 0.91 15.83
C GLY A 160 -9.02 0.55 17.20
N TYR A 161 -10.27 0.88 17.48
CA TYR A 161 -10.88 0.75 18.82
C TYR A 161 -10.91 -0.70 19.35
N LEU A 162 -11.01 -1.69 18.47
CA LEU A 162 -11.12 -3.10 18.81
C LEU A 162 -9.77 -3.84 18.80
N ILE A 163 -8.65 -3.12 18.68
CA ILE A 163 -7.32 -3.73 18.61
C ILE A 163 -6.66 -3.68 19.98
N ASP A 164 -6.37 -4.85 20.52
CA ASP A 164 -5.55 -5.08 21.69
C ASP A 164 -4.28 -5.87 21.30
N ASP A 165 -3.40 -6.15 22.27
CA ASP A 165 -2.14 -6.87 22.03
C ASP A 165 -2.38 -8.27 21.43
N ASN A 166 -3.41 -8.99 21.90
CA ASN A 166 -3.75 -10.31 21.39
C ASN A 166 -4.23 -10.25 19.94
N ILE A 167 -5.03 -9.24 19.62
CA ILE A 167 -5.50 -8.98 18.25
C ILE A 167 -4.32 -8.57 17.37
N ALA A 168 -3.41 -7.73 17.84
CA ALA A 168 -2.22 -7.31 17.10
C ALA A 168 -1.36 -8.52 16.66
N ASP A 169 -1.18 -9.50 17.52
CA ASP A 169 -0.46 -10.73 17.18
C ASP A 169 -1.20 -11.58 16.13
N LYS A 170 -2.53 -11.63 16.18
CA LYS A 170 -3.34 -12.31 15.16
C LYS A 170 -3.27 -11.59 13.82
N LEU A 171 -3.28 -10.25 13.81
CA LEU A 171 -3.13 -9.46 12.59
C LEU A 171 -1.78 -9.71 11.90
N LYS A 172 -0.69 -9.82 12.67
CA LYS A 172 0.63 -10.21 12.14
C LYS A 172 0.60 -11.60 11.47
N LYS A 173 -0.02 -12.60 12.15
CA LYS A 173 -0.17 -13.96 11.60
C LYS A 173 -1.01 -13.98 10.34
N ALA A 174 -2.01 -13.12 10.23
CA ALA A 174 -2.84 -12.94 9.04
C ALA A 174 -2.14 -12.13 7.92
N HIS A 175 -0.83 -11.89 8.02
CA HIS A 175 -0.01 -11.12 7.08
C HIS A 175 -0.52 -9.69 6.83
N ILE A 176 -1.20 -9.07 7.79
CA ILE A 176 -1.59 -7.67 7.74
C ILE A 176 -0.36 -6.83 8.10
N LYS A 177 0.29 -6.26 7.07
CA LYS A 177 1.59 -5.58 7.15
C LYS A 177 1.50 -4.13 7.61
N GLY A 178 0.33 -3.54 7.47
CA GLY A 178 0.11 -2.15 7.85
C GLY A 178 -1.35 -1.82 8.00
N MET A 179 -1.62 -0.74 8.73
CA MET A 179 -2.97 -0.24 8.97
C MET A 179 -3.00 1.27 8.81
N GLN A 180 -4.10 1.75 8.25
CA GLN A 180 -4.47 3.15 8.32
C GLN A 180 -5.52 3.29 9.42
N VAL A 181 -5.20 4.07 10.45
CA VAL A 181 -6.14 4.38 11.54
C VAL A 181 -6.79 5.72 11.23
N THR A 182 -8.13 5.76 11.26
CA THR A 182 -8.93 6.94 10.88
C THR A 182 -9.94 7.29 11.96
#